data_58c97223d303a51c37be7ccb64b515b8
#
_entry.id   58c97223d303a51c37be7ccb64b515b8
#
_cell.length_a   1.000
_cell.length_b   1.000
_cell.length_c   1.000
_cell.angle_alpha   90.00
_cell.angle_beta   90.00
_cell.angle_gamma   90.00
#
_symmetry.space_group_name_H-M   'P 1'
#
loop_
_entity.id
_entity.type
_entity.pdbx_description
1 polymer ?
#
loop_
_entity_poly.entity_id
_entity_poly.type
_entity_poly.pdbx_seq_one_letter_code
_entity_poly.pdbx_strand_id
1 'polypeptide(L)'
;MINEKLKKIKLVITDVDGVLTDGLLHYDANGEAIKSFHVRDGLGVKMLMDAGIQVAVLSGRDSAILHKRISDLGIKLFFLGKLEKESACLELMKQAGVTAEQTAYIGDDSVDLPAFATCGLSFAVADSAPYVQNAVDYVLALGGGKGAFREMSDMILHAQGKDEVYTSAKGFLKSVKNMGQ
;
A
#
# COMPACT_ATOMS: atom_id res chain seq x y z
N MET A 1 -18.56 -10.70 1.64
CA MET A 1 -18.62 -9.25 1.97
C MET A 1 -17.23 -8.78 2.31
N ILE A 2 -16.90 -7.53 2.05
CA ILE A 2 -15.52 -6.99 2.17
C ILE A 2 -14.90 -7.21 3.56
N ASN A 3 -15.68 -7.06 4.62
CA ASN A 3 -15.17 -7.23 6.00
C ASN A 3 -14.56 -8.62 6.26
N GLU A 4 -15.09 -9.67 5.66
CA GLU A 4 -14.52 -11.02 5.79
C GLU A 4 -13.21 -11.18 5.01
N LYS A 5 -13.03 -10.44 3.91
CA LYS A 5 -11.76 -10.38 3.19
C LYS A 5 -10.71 -9.63 4.03
N LEU A 6 -11.06 -8.46 4.57
CA LEU A 6 -10.17 -7.63 5.41
C LEU A 6 -9.58 -8.39 6.61
N LYS A 7 -10.39 -9.24 7.26
CA LYS A 7 -9.95 -10.06 8.40
C LYS A 7 -8.84 -11.05 8.06
N LYS A 8 -8.74 -11.48 6.80
CA LYS A 8 -7.77 -12.47 6.34
C LYS A 8 -6.43 -11.87 5.92
N ILE A 9 -6.33 -10.56 5.73
CA ILE A 9 -5.17 -9.90 5.14
C ILE A 9 -3.94 -10.05 6.03
N LYS A 10 -2.85 -10.51 5.42
CA LYS A 10 -1.51 -10.67 6.00
C LYS A 10 -0.43 -9.96 5.20
N LEU A 11 -0.72 -9.63 3.93
CA LEU A 11 0.15 -8.87 3.04
C LEU A 11 -0.66 -7.76 2.37
N VAL A 12 -0.12 -6.56 2.36
CA VAL A 12 -0.59 -5.44 1.54
C VAL A 12 0.48 -5.12 0.52
N ILE A 13 0.13 -5.15 -0.76
CA ILE A 13 0.99 -4.71 -1.86
C ILE A 13 0.47 -3.36 -2.33
N THR A 14 1.34 -2.36 -2.45
CA THR A 14 0.97 -1.02 -2.90
C THR A 14 1.74 -0.62 -4.15
N ASP A 15 1.03 0.00 -5.11
CA ASP A 15 1.69 0.86 -6.09
C ASP A 15 2.21 2.13 -5.41
N VAL A 16 2.95 2.94 -6.13
CA VAL A 16 3.59 4.16 -5.61
C VAL A 16 3.03 5.41 -6.26
N ASP A 17 3.24 5.54 -7.57
CA ASP A 17 2.86 6.75 -8.30
C ASP A 17 1.35 6.75 -8.52
N GLY A 18 0.66 7.76 -7.97
CA GLY A 18 -0.81 7.83 -7.95
C GLY A 18 -1.46 7.15 -6.73
N VAL A 19 -0.71 6.46 -5.87
CA VAL A 19 -1.20 5.85 -4.62
C VAL A 19 -0.53 6.47 -3.40
N LEU A 20 0.78 6.25 -3.22
CA LEU A 20 1.58 6.85 -2.15
C LEU A 20 1.99 8.29 -2.47
N THR A 21 1.92 8.67 -3.74
CA THR A 21 2.08 10.03 -4.25
C THR A 21 0.80 10.47 -4.97
N ASP A 22 0.73 11.73 -5.35
CA ASP A 22 -0.35 12.30 -6.17
C ASP A 22 -0.21 11.99 -7.68
N GLY A 23 0.77 11.17 -8.06
CA GLY A 23 1.04 10.81 -9.46
C GLY A 23 1.79 11.87 -10.26
N LEU A 24 2.08 13.05 -9.69
CA LEU A 24 2.85 14.10 -10.36
C LEU A 24 4.34 13.74 -10.39
N LEU A 25 4.96 13.95 -11.54
CA LEU A 25 6.38 13.77 -11.74
C LEU A 25 7.07 15.13 -11.80
N HIS A 26 7.99 15.36 -10.88
CA HIS A 26 8.78 16.59 -10.82
C HIS A 26 10.16 16.35 -11.43
N TYR A 27 10.42 16.91 -12.59
CA TYR A 27 11.65 16.72 -13.35
C TYR A 27 12.50 17.97 -13.39
N ASP A 28 13.82 17.76 -13.32
CA ASP A 28 14.82 18.74 -13.76
C ASP A 28 15.62 18.19 -14.96
N ALA A 29 16.70 18.85 -15.33
CA ALA A 29 17.55 18.42 -16.44
C ALA A 29 18.23 17.07 -16.22
N ASN A 30 18.29 16.57 -14.99
CA ASN A 30 18.94 15.29 -14.62
C ASN A 30 17.91 14.14 -14.46
N GLY A 31 16.60 14.43 -14.53
CA GLY A 31 15.54 13.44 -14.38
C GLY A 31 14.57 13.73 -13.23
N GLU A 32 14.03 12.71 -12.59
CA GLU A 32 13.12 12.86 -11.47
C GLU A 32 13.84 13.49 -10.27
N ALA A 33 13.41 14.72 -9.90
CA ALA A 33 14.08 15.52 -8.89
C ALA A 33 13.41 15.43 -7.50
N ILE A 34 12.07 15.32 -7.45
CA ILE A 34 11.30 15.35 -6.21
C ILE A 34 10.15 14.33 -6.32
N LYS A 35 9.84 13.68 -5.20
CA LYS A 35 8.65 12.86 -5.01
C LYS A 35 8.04 13.18 -3.64
N SER A 36 6.76 13.55 -3.64
CA SER A 36 6.04 13.92 -2.42
C SER A 36 5.28 12.73 -1.86
N PHE A 37 5.50 12.42 -0.59
CA PHE A 37 4.81 11.35 0.15
C PHE A 37 3.99 11.92 1.29
N HIS A 38 2.83 11.34 1.53
CA HIS A 38 1.96 11.74 2.64
C HIS A 38 2.42 11.09 3.96
N VAL A 39 2.58 11.89 5.01
CA VAL A 39 3.08 11.40 6.31
C VAL A 39 2.16 10.34 6.93
N ARG A 40 0.83 10.49 6.79
CA ARG A 40 -0.13 9.52 7.33
C ARG A 40 -0.04 8.16 6.65
N ASP A 41 0.26 8.10 5.35
CA ASP A 41 0.47 6.83 4.64
C ASP A 41 1.70 6.09 5.17
N GLY A 42 2.79 6.82 5.43
CA GLY A 42 3.97 6.24 6.08
C GLY A 42 3.69 5.68 7.47
N LEU A 43 2.85 6.37 8.26
CA LEU A 43 2.41 5.86 9.56
C LEU A 43 1.52 4.62 9.40
N GLY A 44 0.63 4.59 8.40
CA GLY A 44 -0.19 3.41 8.08
C GLY A 44 0.65 2.17 7.77
N VAL A 45 1.73 2.33 6.99
CA VAL A 45 2.69 1.25 6.72
C VAL A 45 3.27 0.70 8.03
N LYS A 46 3.74 1.57 8.90
CA LYS A 46 4.34 1.16 10.18
C LYS A 46 3.34 0.49 11.11
N MET A 47 2.10 0.98 11.17
CA MET A 47 1.03 0.38 11.98
C MET A 47 0.65 -1.03 11.48
N LEU A 48 0.55 -1.23 10.16
CA LEU A 48 0.31 -2.57 9.59
C LEU A 48 1.43 -3.53 9.98
N MET A 49 2.68 -3.12 9.81
CA MET A 49 3.84 -3.97 10.12
C MET A 49 3.93 -4.29 11.62
N ASP A 50 3.66 -3.32 12.51
CA ASP A 50 3.59 -3.54 13.95
C ASP A 50 2.48 -4.53 14.34
N ALA A 51 1.36 -4.49 13.62
CA ALA A 51 0.24 -5.43 13.77
C ALA A 51 0.51 -6.83 13.17
N GLY A 52 1.71 -7.07 12.61
CA GLY A 52 2.10 -8.34 11.99
C GLY A 52 1.60 -8.53 10.56
N ILE A 53 1.16 -7.46 9.89
CA ILE A 53 0.76 -7.48 8.48
C ILE A 53 1.94 -6.96 7.65
N GLN A 54 2.42 -7.78 6.72
CA GLN A 54 3.52 -7.41 5.85
C GLN A 54 3.08 -6.34 4.84
N VAL A 55 4.01 -5.45 4.47
CA VAL A 55 3.79 -4.45 3.42
C VAL A 55 4.84 -4.64 2.34
N ALA A 56 4.40 -4.65 1.09
CA ALA A 56 5.26 -4.72 -0.08
C ALA A 56 5.00 -3.54 -1.02
N VAL A 57 6.03 -3.12 -1.74
CA VAL A 57 5.95 -2.09 -2.79
C VAL A 57 6.15 -2.72 -4.16
N LEU A 58 5.26 -2.41 -5.10
CA LEU A 58 5.34 -2.86 -6.49
C LEU A 58 5.13 -1.66 -7.41
N SER A 59 6.21 -1.15 -8.00
CA SER A 59 6.19 0.05 -8.85
C SER A 59 6.69 -0.23 -10.25
N GLY A 60 6.03 0.39 -11.25
CA GLY A 60 6.51 0.44 -12.63
C GLY A 60 7.77 1.29 -12.82
N ARG A 61 8.10 2.13 -11.86
CA ARG A 61 9.25 3.01 -11.87
C ARG A 61 10.29 2.59 -10.83
N ASP A 62 11.54 2.91 -11.13
CA ASP A 62 12.68 2.73 -10.22
C ASP A 62 13.41 4.08 -10.08
N SER A 63 13.60 4.55 -8.86
CA SER A 63 14.34 5.79 -8.57
C SER A 63 15.01 5.73 -7.21
N ALA A 64 16.12 6.47 -7.08
CA ALA A 64 16.85 6.59 -5.82
C ALA A 64 15.98 7.15 -4.68
N ILE A 65 15.04 8.05 -5.00
CA ILE A 65 14.10 8.63 -4.04
C ILE A 65 13.19 7.53 -3.47
N LEU A 66 12.71 6.64 -4.33
CA LEU A 66 11.85 5.54 -3.91
C LEU A 66 12.58 4.51 -3.07
N HIS A 67 13.80 4.14 -3.44
CA HIS A 67 14.67 3.29 -2.60
C HIS A 67 14.88 3.89 -1.21
N LYS A 68 15.14 5.21 -1.13
CA LYS A 68 15.28 5.91 0.15
C LYS A 68 14.00 5.82 0.98
N ARG A 69 12.84 6.07 0.36
CA ARG A 69 11.53 6.00 1.05
C ARG A 69 11.22 4.60 1.57
N ILE A 70 11.43 3.57 0.77
CA ILE A 70 11.24 2.15 1.15
C ILE A 70 12.13 1.81 2.36
N SER A 71 13.40 2.23 2.32
CA SER A 71 14.35 2.02 3.42
C SER A 71 13.90 2.72 4.71
N ASP A 72 13.46 3.99 4.63
CA ASP A 72 13.00 4.77 5.79
C ASP A 72 11.74 4.17 6.43
N LEU A 73 10.89 3.58 5.64
CA LEU A 73 9.70 2.88 6.13
C LEU A 73 10.00 1.48 6.69
N GLY A 74 11.19 0.92 6.40
CA GLY A 74 11.59 -0.42 6.83
C GLY A 74 10.94 -1.55 6.02
N ILE A 75 10.41 -1.25 4.82
CA ILE A 75 9.80 -2.24 3.93
C ILE A 75 10.90 -3.15 3.36
N LYS A 76 10.69 -4.47 3.40
CA LYS A 76 11.66 -5.46 2.94
C LYS A 76 11.28 -6.12 1.61
N LEU A 77 10.00 -6.14 1.30
CA LEU A 77 9.45 -6.77 0.10
C LEU A 77 9.16 -5.68 -0.94
N PHE A 78 9.85 -5.71 -2.07
CA PHE A 78 9.56 -4.76 -3.14
C PHE A 78 10.08 -5.22 -4.49
N PHE A 79 9.39 -4.81 -5.55
CA PHE A 79 9.86 -4.82 -6.93
C PHE A 79 9.67 -3.43 -7.54
N LEU A 80 10.73 -2.90 -8.14
CA LEU A 80 10.75 -1.61 -8.80
C LEU A 80 11.08 -1.80 -10.29
N GLY A 81 10.59 -0.88 -11.14
CA GLY A 81 10.77 -0.98 -12.58
C GLY A 81 9.98 -2.13 -13.23
N LYS A 82 8.88 -2.59 -12.60
CA LYS A 82 8.06 -3.71 -13.07
C LYS A 82 6.69 -3.22 -13.54
N LEU A 83 6.49 -3.19 -14.86
CA LEU A 83 5.18 -2.90 -15.47
C LEU A 83 4.27 -4.14 -15.51
N GLU A 84 4.86 -5.32 -15.63
CA GLU A 84 4.12 -6.59 -15.54
C GLU A 84 3.95 -6.93 -14.05
N LYS A 85 2.72 -6.71 -13.53
CA LYS A 85 2.43 -6.78 -12.11
C LYS A 85 1.89 -8.13 -11.63
N GLU A 86 1.39 -8.99 -12.52
CA GLU A 86 0.84 -10.30 -12.14
C GLU A 86 1.92 -11.21 -11.53
N SER A 87 2.97 -11.50 -12.30
CA SER A 87 4.05 -12.37 -11.81
C SER A 87 4.79 -11.78 -10.61
N ALA A 88 4.92 -10.44 -10.57
CA ALA A 88 5.52 -9.76 -9.44
C ALA A 88 4.67 -9.90 -8.15
N CYS A 89 3.34 -9.82 -8.24
CA CYS A 89 2.45 -10.09 -7.11
C CYS A 89 2.58 -11.53 -6.62
N LEU A 90 2.58 -12.51 -7.53
CA LEU A 90 2.74 -13.93 -7.17
C LEU A 90 4.07 -14.20 -6.47
N GLU A 91 5.15 -13.59 -6.94
CA GLU A 91 6.47 -13.73 -6.31
C GLU A 91 6.51 -13.05 -4.93
N LEU A 92 5.91 -11.86 -4.76
CA LEU A 92 5.78 -11.20 -3.45
C LEU A 92 4.98 -12.04 -2.46
N MET A 93 3.87 -12.63 -2.89
CA MET A 93 3.08 -13.55 -2.06
C MET A 93 3.90 -14.77 -1.62
N LYS A 94 4.66 -15.36 -2.55
CA LYS A 94 5.55 -16.49 -2.27
C LYS A 94 6.62 -16.10 -1.24
N GLN A 95 7.29 -14.96 -1.42
CA GLN A 95 8.30 -14.47 -0.47
C GLN A 95 7.70 -14.16 0.91
N ALA A 96 6.47 -13.64 0.95
CA ALA A 96 5.74 -13.37 2.19
C ALA A 96 5.17 -14.63 2.86
N GLY A 97 5.10 -15.75 2.16
CA GLY A 97 4.50 -17.00 2.65
C GLY A 97 2.99 -16.93 2.81
N VAL A 98 2.29 -16.19 1.92
CA VAL A 98 0.83 -15.97 1.98
C VAL A 98 0.14 -16.37 0.68
N THR A 99 -1.17 -16.55 0.75
CA THR A 99 -2.02 -16.83 -0.43
C THR A 99 -2.63 -15.55 -1.01
N ALA A 100 -3.20 -15.64 -2.21
CA ALA A 100 -3.96 -14.55 -2.81
C ALA A 100 -5.08 -14.02 -1.89
N GLU A 101 -5.83 -14.93 -1.24
CA GLU A 101 -6.91 -14.58 -0.29
C GLU A 101 -6.43 -13.79 0.94
N GLN A 102 -5.14 -13.87 1.25
CA GLN A 102 -4.51 -13.18 2.37
C GLN A 102 -3.79 -11.90 1.93
N THR A 103 -3.91 -11.53 0.64
CA THR A 103 -3.22 -10.41 0.03
C THR A 103 -4.20 -9.35 -0.43
N ALA A 104 -3.95 -8.11 -0.02
CA ALA A 104 -4.62 -6.92 -0.55
C ALA A 104 -3.67 -6.16 -1.48
N TYR A 105 -4.23 -5.59 -2.55
CA TYR A 105 -3.52 -4.70 -3.47
C TYR A 105 -4.21 -3.35 -3.55
N ILE A 106 -3.44 -2.26 -3.61
CA ILE A 106 -3.93 -0.90 -3.86
C ILE A 106 -3.21 -0.30 -5.07
N GLY A 107 -3.99 0.25 -6.01
CA GLY A 107 -3.51 0.84 -7.26
C GLY A 107 -4.40 1.98 -7.74
N ASP A 108 -4.03 2.59 -8.88
CA ASP A 108 -4.71 3.77 -9.42
C ASP A 108 -4.96 3.73 -10.93
N ASP A 109 -4.25 2.88 -11.70
CA ASP A 109 -4.32 2.94 -13.17
C ASP A 109 -4.35 1.53 -13.82
N SER A 110 -4.44 1.51 -15.14
CA SER A 110 -4.54 0.30 -15.98
C SER A 110 -3.41 -0.71 -15.74
N VAL A 111 -2.23 -0.24 -15.38
CA VAL A 111 -1.08 -1.09 -15.07
C VAL A 111 -1.33 -1.99 -13.85
N ASP A 112 -2.30 -1.63 -12.99
CA ASP A 112 -2.68 -2.37 -11.80
C ASP A 112 -3.75 -3.44 -12.04
N LEU A 113 -4.45 -3.42 -13.18
CA LEU A 113 -5.53 -4.37 -13.48
C LEU A 113 -5.11 -5.84 -13.30
N PRO A 114 -3.91 -6.28 -13.76
CA PRO A 114 -3.47 -7.66 -13.52
C PRO A 114 -3.26 -7.95 -12.02
N ALA A 115 -2.76 -6.99 -11.24
CA ALA A 115 -2.57 -7.15 -9.80
C ALA A 115 -3.91 -7.23 -9.05
N PHE A 116 -4.91 -6.44 -9.45
CA PHE A 116 -6.26 -6.53 -8.89
C PHE A 116 -6.89 -7.91 -9.10
N ALA A 117 -6.69 -8.51 -10.28
CA ALA A 117 -7.19 -9.85 -10.60
C ALA A 117 -6.45 -10.97 -9.84
N THR A 118 -5.20 -10.72 -9.45
CA THR A 118 -4.33 -11.71 -8.80
C THR A 118 -4.52 -11.75 -7.28
N CYS A 119 -4.81 -10.59 -6.66
CA CYS A 119 -4.96 -10.46 -5.20
C CYS A 119 -6.41 -10.72 -4.77
N GLY A 120 -6.60 -11.27 -3.57
CA GLY A 120 -7.93 -11.61 -3.04
C GLY A 120 -8.78 -10.41 -2.61
N LEU A 121 -8.15 -9.24 -2.43
CA LEU A 121 -8.82 -7.98 -2.10
C LEU A 121 -8.12 -6.84 -2.83
N SER A 122 -8.88 -6.05 -3.58
CA SER A 122 -8.37 -4.95 -4.39
C SER A 122 -8.99 -3.61 -4.02
N PHE A 123 -8.15 -2.58 -4.00
CA PHE A 123 -8.52 -1.20 -3.69
C PHE A 123 -8.06 -0.25 -4.80
N ALA A 124 -8.90 0.72 -5.13
CA ALA A 124 -8.52 1.87 -5.95
C ALA A 124 -8.62 3.16 -5.13
N VAL A 125 -7.74 4.11 -5.42
CA VAL A 125 -7.83 5.47 -4.87
C VAL A 125 -9.01 6.24 -5.48
N ALA A 126 -9.53 7.26 -4.77
CA ALA A 126 -10.73 7.99 -5.18
C ALA A 126 -10.61 8.70 -6.53
N ASP A 127 -9.41 9.13 -6.90
CA ASP A 127 -9.11 9.88 -8.11
C ASP A 127 -8.62 9.01 -9.28
N SER A 128 -8.69 7.68 -9.15
CA SER A 128 -8.47 6.76 -10.26
C SER A 128 -9.59 6.84 -11.32
N ALA A 129 -9.28 6.43 -12.54
CA ALA A 129 -10.26 6.47 -13.65
C ALA A 129 -11.45 5.53 -13.40
N PRO A 130 -12.66 5.83 -13.93
CA PRO A 130 -13.86 5.03 -13.69
C PRO A 130 -13.70 3.54 -14.04
N TYR A 131 -12.95 3.20 -15.09
CA TYR A 131 -12.72 1.81 -15.48
C TYR A 131 -11.83 1.07 -14.47
N VAL A 132 -10.94 1.76 -13.77
CA VAL A 132 -10.14 1.22 -12.66
C VAL A 132 -11.03 0.98 -11.45
N GLN A 133 -11.86 1.97 -11.08
CA GLN A 133 -12.80 1.88 -9.97
C GLN A 133 -13.78 0.70 -10.13
N ASN A 134 -14.20 0.45 -11.38
CA ASN A 134 -15.11 -0.67 -11.69
C ASN A 134 -14.43 -2.06 -11.62
N ALA A 135 -13.09 -2.10 -11.59
CA ALA A 135 -12.32 -3.35 -11.59
C ALA A 135 -11.91 -3.83 -10.18
N VAL A 136 -12.25 -3.07 -9.13
CA VAL A 136 -11.80 -3.35 -7.75
C VAL A 136 -12.94 -3.73 -6.82
N ASP A 137 -12.59 -4.37 -5.70
CA ASP A 137 -13.55 -4.69 -4.64
C ASP A 137 -14.00 -3.44 -3.87
N TYR A 138 -13.14 -2.42 -3.75
CA TYR A 138 -13.42 -1.22 -2.97
C TYR A 138 -12.71 0.02 -3.51
N VAL A 139 -13.45 1.12 -3.65
CA VAL A 139 -12.90 2.44 -3.97
C VAL A 139 -12.80 3.25 -2.67
N LEU A 140 -11.61 3.72 -2.37
CA LEU A 140 -11.34 4.54 -1.18
C LEU A 140 -11.94 5.94 -1.32
N ALA A 141 -12.17 6.63 -0.21
CA ALA A 141 -12.67 8.00 -0.21
C ALA A 141 -11.57 9.04 -0.47
N LEU A 142 -10.31 8.68 -0.24
CA LEU A 142 -9.16 9.55 -0.42
C LEU A 142 -8.40 9.22 -1.72
N GLY A 143 -7.86 10.25 -2.35
CA GLY A 143 -7.03 10.13 -3.55
C GLY A 143 -5.58 9.79 -3.25
N GLY A 144 -4.82 9.52 -4.34
CA GLY A 144 -3.39 9.25 -4.26
C GLY A 144 -2.60 10.39 -3.62
N GLY A 145 -1.65 10.04 -2.76
CA GLY A 145 -0.84 11.00 -2.00
C GLY A 145 -1.61 11.85 -0.98
N LYS A 146 -2.87 11.51 -0.70
CA LYS A 146 -3.75 12.26 0.23
C LYS A 146 -4.18 11.47 1.45
N GLY A 147 -3.57 10.31 1.69
CA GLY A 147 -3.87 9.45 2.80
C GLY A 147 -4.72 8.21 2.44
N ALA A 148 -4.84 7.87 1.18
CA ALA A 148 -5.60 6.70 0.72
C ALA A 148 -5.03 5.38 1.27
N PHE A 149 -3.71 5.21 1.27
CA PHE A 149 -3.08 4.05 1.87
C PHE A 149 -3.38 3.96 3.36
N ARG A 150 -3.38 5.10 4.07
CA ARG A 150 -3.73 5.15 5.49
C ARG A 150 -5.19 4.77 5.74
N GLU A 151 -6.13 5.22 4.91
CA GLU A 151 -7.54 4.84 4.98
C GLU A 151 -7.69 3.32 4.88
N MET A 152 -7.08 2.69 3.86
CA MET A 152 -7.07 1.23 3.72
C MET A 152 -6.45 0.53 4.92
N SER A 153 -5.33 1.06 5.46
CA SER A 153 -4.66 0.50 6.64
C SER A 153 -5.58 0.48 7.85
N ASP A 154 -6.29 1.57 8.10
CA ASP A 154 -7.24 1.69 9.21
C ASP A 154 -8.41 0.72 9.05
N MET A 155 -8.93 0.53 7.82
CA MET A 155 -9.98 -0.46 7.53
C MET A 155 -9.53 -1.89 7.85
N ILE A 156 -8.30 -2.27 7.47
CA ILE A 156 -7.75 -3.61 7.74
C ILE A 156 -7.56 -3.81 9.25
N LEU A 157 -6.95 -2.85 9.93
CA LEU A 157 -6.70 -2.92 11.38
C LEU A 157 -8.00 -2.99 12.17
N HIS A 158 -9.01 -2.19 11.79
CA HIS A 158 -10.33 -2.22 12.41
C HIS A 158 -11.01 -3.59 12.25
N ALA A 159 -11.04 -4.12 11.02
CA ALA A 159 -11.65 -5.42 10.74
C ALA A 159 -10.98 -6.56 11.53
N GLN A 160 -9.70 -6.43 11.86
CA GLN A 160 -8.93 -7.41 12.64
C GLN A 160 -8.96 -7.14 14.15
N GLY A 161 -9.70 -6.13 14.63
CA GLY A 161 -9.76 -5.74 16.04
C GLY A 161 -8.42 -5.20 16.59
N LYS A 162 -7.61 -4.58 15.72
CA LYS A 162 -6.29 -4.02 16.04
C LYS A 162 -6.26 -2.49 15.97
N ASP A 163 -7.40 -1.85 15.92
CA ASP A 163 -7.57 -0.41 15.72
C ASP A 163 -7.22 0.41 16.98
N GLU A 164 -7.03 -0.21 18.14
CA GLU A 164 -6.57 0.47 19.34
C GLU A 164 -5.24 1.23 19.12
N VAL A 165 -4.40 0.76 18.20
CA VAL A 165 -3.12 1.38 17.82
C VAL A 165 -3.26 2.84 17.34
N TYR A 166 -4.41 3.22 16.78
CA TYR A 166 -4.66 4.59 16.33
C TYR A 166 -5.91 5.25 16.96
N THR A 167 -6.73 4.49 17.70
CA THR A 167 -7.95 5.01 18.32
C THR A 167 -7.76 5.43 19.78
N SER A 168 -6.64 5.02 20.41
CA SER A 168 -6.35 5.39 21.81
C SER A 168 -4.90 5.83 22.01
N ALA A 169 -4.70 6.77 22.94
CA ALA A 169 -3.35 7.22 23.31
C ALA A 169 -2.49 6.06 23.85
N LYS A 170 -3.09 5.18 24.66
CA LYS A 170 -2.40 4.02 25.26
C LYS A 170 -1.97 3.02 24.19
N GLY A 171 -2.85 2.71 23.24
CA GLY A 171 -2.54 1.82 22.13
C GLY A 171 -1.45 2.37 21.22
N PHE A 172 -1.53 3.67 20.89
CA PHE A 172 -0.50 4.33 20.09
C PHE A 172 0.87 4.33 20.77
N LEU A 173 0.94 4.68 22.06
CA LEU A 173 2.21 4.67 22.81
C LEU A 173 2.84 3.29 22.91
N LYS A 174 2.04 2.22 22.96
CA LYS A 174 2.53 0.84 22.94
C LYS A 174 3.13 0.53 21.57
N SER A 175 2.47 0.91 20.49
CA SER A 175 2.91 0.68 19.10
C SER A 175 4.20 1.45 18.77
N VAL A 176 4.33 2.71 19.19
CA VAL A 176 5.52 3.55 18.95
C VAL A 176 6.80 2.90 19.48
N LYS A 177 6.74 2.19 20.62
CA LYS A 177 7.90 1.48 21.17
C LYS A 177 8.41 0.37 20.24
N ASN A 178 7.52 -0.23 19.45
CA ASN A 178 7.86 -1.31 18.50
C ASN A 178 8.29 -0.75 17.14
N MET A 179 7.76 0.41 16.73
CA MET A 179 8.03 1.00 15.40
C MET A 179 9.48 1.50 15.23
N GLY A 180 10.25 1.62 16.32
CA GLY A 180 11.61 2.19 16.31
C GLY A 180 11.59 3.67 15.88
N GLN A 181 12.20 4.55 16.66
CA GLN A 181 12.48 5.92 16.20
C GLN A 181 13.70 5.93 15.30
#